data_fe3dac847a6e08f1a0a47eb77e8b32dd
#
_entry.id   fe3dac847a6e08f1a0a47eb77e8b32dd
#
_cell.length_a   1.000
_cell.length_b   1.000
_cell.length_c   1.000
_cell.angle_alpha   90.00
_cell.angle_beta   90.00
_cell.angle_gamma   90.00
#
_symmetry.space_group_name_H-M   'P 1'
#
loop_
_entity.id
_entity.type
_entity.pdbx_description
1 polymer ?
#
loop_
_entity_poly.entity_id
_entity_poly.type
_entity_poly.pdbx_seq_one_letter_code
_entity_poly.pdbx_strand_id
1 'polypeptide(L)'
;MRSLSMRMYRAAIVVGCCGALLAGCGKNGGEQAAVSKGQVVARIGEQVITTQELETEFRWANVPLDRQKDPEIVRQVLRELVARKYLLQQALAAKLDREPSVLLDLLRSREQVLENAFLMRAVTSKAAGKADVDYYIVSNPSKFAKRKLFSVEQVGFPLGPTAQSVIDANKDAKSLDEIDQQLTSVGIPHGRQTGTLNSADLSQDLYNTIEAKKADDVFFIRAGQNGVFFKVKGEETRPLEGDAAANAARQIMRAEALKAETGLAAYSASLEAKYEGDYAKIMQSAEGSTATKK
;
A
#
# COMPACT_ATOMS: atom_id res chain seq x y z
N MET A 1 -74.43 -3.88 -4.59
CA MET A 1 -75.28 -4.67 -3.63
C MET A 1 -74.48 -4.84 -2.36
N ARG A 2 -75.07 -4.36 -1.26
CA ARG A 2 -74.87 -4.68 0.19
C ARG A 2 -73.47 -4.39 0.75
N SER A 3 -73.23 -3.36 1.51
CA SER A 3 -73.83 -2.78 2.73
C SER A 3 -73.36 -3.47 4.01
N LEU A 4 -72.95 -2.57 4.95
CA LEU A 4 -72.99 -2.64 6.42
C LEU A 4 -71.83 -3.39 7.08
N SER A 5 -71.26 -2.98 8.22
CA SER A 5 -71.53 -1.91 9.20
C SER A 5 -70.39 -1.95 10.22
N MET A 6 -69.72 -0.86 10.55
CA MET A 6 -69.88 -0.03 11.72
C MET A 6 -70.11 -0.77 13.05
N ARG A 7 -69.08 -0.73 13.94
CA ARG A 7 -69.31 -0.57 15.39
C ARG A 7 -68.17 0.13 16.10
N MET A 8 -68.46 1.31 16.56
CA MET A 8 -67.75 2.07 17.60
C MET A 8 -67.84 1.36 18.95
N TYR A 9 -66.75 1.47 19.75
CA TYR A 9 -66.85 1.53 21.20
C TYR A 9 -65.95 2.63 21.76
N ARG A 10 -66.58 3.53 22.51
CA ARG A 10 -65.98 4.63 23.27
C ARG A 10 -65.78 4.18 24.71
N ALA A 11 -64.87 4.93 25.35
CA ALA A 11 -64.70 5.20 26.82
C ALA A 11 -63.42 4.52 27.35
N ALA A 12 -62.63 5.11 28.24
CA ALA A 12 -62.73 6.32 29.04
C ALA A 12 -61.32 6.76 29.49
N ILE A 13 -61.24 8.00 29.84
CA ILE A 13 -60.17 8.81 30.44
C ILE A 13 -59.68 8.23 31.76
N VAL A 14 -58.35 8.21 32.01
CA VAL A 14 -57.75 8.48 33.34
C VAL A 14 -56.49 9.33 33.15
N VAL A 15 -56.57 10.51 33.74
CA VAL A 15 -55.52 11.51 33.93
C VAL A 15 -54.61 11.03 35.09
N GLY A 16 -53.29 11.03 34.86
CA GLY A 16 -52.30 10.81 35.90
C GLY A 16 -51.02 11.59 35.59
N CYS A 17 -50.95 12.82 36.07
CA CYS A 17 -49.74 13.62 36.13
C CYS A 17 -48.70 12.93 37.03
N CYS A 18 -47.48 12.72 36.54
CA CYS A 18 -46.28 12.82 37.37
C CYS A 18 -45.09 13.18 36.48
N GLY A 19 -44.61 14.40 36.64
CA GLY A 19 -43.41 14.89 36.00
C GLY A 19 -42.18 14.22 36.59
N ALA A 20 -41.26 13.89 35.70
CA ALA A 20 -39.85 13.71 36.04
C ALA A 20 -39.00 14.25 34.88
N LEU A 21 -38.48 15.43 35.11
CA LEU A 21 -37.41 16.03 34.31
C LEU A 21 -36.16 15.16 34.47
N LEU A 22 -35.84 14.34 33.50
CA LEU A 22 -34.52 13.75 33.36
C LEU A 22 -33.76 14.58 32.34
N ALA A 23 -32.96 15.53 32.86
CA ALA A 23 -31.89 16.16 32.15
C ALA A 23 -30.88 15.07 31.74
N GLY A 24 -31.00 14.54 30.52
CA GLY A 24 -30.01 13.69 29.89
C GLY A 24 -28.82 14.53 29.49
N CYS A 25 -27.80 14.61 30.35
CA CYS A 25 -26.45 15.01 29.93
C CYS A 25 -25.97 14.04 28.88
N GLY A 26 -25.94 14.50 27.63
CA GLY A 26 -25.25 13.79 26.55
C GLY A 26 -23.76 13.68 26.86
N LYS A 27 -23.33 12.55 27.39
CA LYS A 27 -21.92 12.17 27.38
C LYS A 27 -21.56 11.76 25.96
N ASN A 28 -20.83 12.62 25.28
CA ASN A 28 -20.04 12.25 24.09
C ASN A 28 -18.93 11.28 24.54
N GLY A 29 -19.28 10.02 24.70
CA GLY A 29 -18.36 8.94 25.11
C GLY A 29 -18.44 7.72 24.21
N GLY A 30 -18.90 7.88 22.95
CA GLY A 30 -19.21 6.73 22.09
C GLY A 30 -18.04 6.03 21.43
N GLU A 31 -16.85 6.62 21.35
CA GLU A 31 -15.76 6.04 20.54
C GLU A 31 -14.65 5.37 21.38
N GLN A 32 -14.50 5.70 22.64
CA GLN A 32 -13.51 5.06 23.52
C GLN A 32 -13.99 3.79 24.22
N ALA A 33 -15.29 3.50 24.26
CA ALA A 33 -15.83 2.36 24.99
C ALA A 33 -15.69 1.00 24.27
N ALA A 34 -15.33 0.97 22.99
CA ALA A 34 -15.28 -0.26 22.21
C ALA A 34 -13.94 -1.03 22.31
N VAL A 35 -12.87 -0.41 22.80
CA VAL A 35 -11.51 -0.98 22.81
C VAL A 35 -11.13 -1.59 24.18
N SER A 36 -11.94 -1.44 25.22
CA SER A 36 -11.57 -1.86 26.59
C SER A 36 -11.92 -3.30 26.98
N LYS A 37 -11.98 -4.22 26.01
CA LYS A 37 -12.18 -5.65 26.32
C LYS A 37 -10.82 -6.32 26.51
N GLY A 38 -10.48 -6.64 27.76
CA GLY A 38 -9.25 -7.38 28.11
C GLY A 38 -8.85 -7.11 29.56
N GLN A 39 -7.93 -7.93 30.07
CA GLN A 39 -7.32 -7.71 31.38
C GLN A 39 -6.54 -6.38 31.36
N VAL A 40 -6.72 -5.58 32.40
CA VAL A 40 -5.95 -4.34 32.57
C VAL A 40 -4.51 -4.66 32.96
N VAL A 41 -3.55 -4.17 32.20
CA VAL A 41 -2.11 -4.35 32.44
C VAL A 41 -1.44 -3.11 33.05
N ALA A 42 -2.00 -1.91 32.80
CA ALA A 42 -1.53 -0.67 33.40
C ALA A 42 -2.65 0.39 33.46
N ARG A 43 -2.46 1.41 34.32
CA ARG A 43 -3.33 2.59 34.42
C ARG A 43 -2.49 3.84 34.45
N ILE A 44 -2.98 4.88 33.77
CA ILE A 44 -2.39 6.21 33.83
C ILE A 44 -3.53 7.25 33.91
N GLY A 45 -3.65 7.91 35.07
CA GLY A 45 -4.84 8.69 35.36
C GLY A 45 -6.13 7.86 35.21
N GLU A 46 -7.07 8.35 34.42
CA GLU A 46 -8.32 7.65 34.14
C GLU A 46 -8.23 6.64 32.99
N GLN A 47 -7.12 6.64 32.24
CA GLN A 47 -6.94 5.73 31.10
C GLN A 47 -6.43 4.38 31.56
N VAL A 48 -6.95 3.33 30.94
CA VAL A 48 -6.50 1.94 31.14
C VAL A 48 -5.76 1.46 29.89
N ILE A 49 -4.77 0.61 30.11
CA ILE A 49 -4.07 -0.14 29.07
C ILE A 49 -4.43 -1.61 29.27
N THR A 50 -4.93 -2.24 28.21
CA THR A 50 -5.38 -3.63 28.25
C THR A 50 -4.37 -4.57 27.60
N THR A 51 -4.49 -5.87 27.89
CA THR A 51 -3.70 -6.90 27.19
C THR A 51 -3.88 -6.83 25.67
N GLN A 52 -5.09 -6.55 25.19
CA GLN A 52 -5.36 -6.43 23.75
C GLN A 52 -4.61 -5.25 23.11
N GLU A 53 -4.51 -4.11 23.82
CA GLU A 53 -3.68 -2.98 23.36
C GLU A 53 -2.20 -3.37 23.32
N LEU A 54 -1.70 -4.03 24.36
CA LEU A 54 -0.31 -4.50 24.40
C LEU A 54 0.00 -5.51 23.28
N GLU A 55 -0.88 -6.47 23.02
CA GLU A 55 -0.76 -7.41 21.90
C GLU A 55 -0.77 -6.70 20.54
N THR A 56 -1.54 -5.63 20.43
CA THR A 56 -1.56 -4.80 19.22
C THR A 56 -0.22 -4.07 19.03
N GLU A 57 0.38 -3.57 20.11
CA GLU A 57 1.72 -2.96 20.05
C GLU A 57 2.79 -3.97 19.66
N PHE A 58 2.77 -5.20 20.17
CA PHE A 58 3.70 -6.25 19.74
C PHE A 58 3.61 -6.49 18.22
N ARG A 59 2.41 -6.48 17.66
CA ARG A 59 2.22 -6.60 16.19
C ARG A 59 2.80 -5.42 15.44
N TRP A 60 2.54 -4.19 15.89
CA TRP A 60 3.09 -2.97 15.28
C TRP A 60 4.62 -2.92 15.37
N ALA A 61 5.19 -3.37 16.47
CA ALA A 61 6.64 -3.46 16.67
C ALA A 61 7.28 -4.67 15.99
N ASN A 62 6.48 -5.51 15.26
CA ASN A 62 6.93 -6.76 14.64
C ASN A 62 7.64 -7.71 15.62
N VAL A 63 7.20 -7.76 16.87
CA VAL A 63 7.75 -8.67 17.88
C VAL A 63 7.30 -10.11 17.58
N PRO A 64 8.23 -11.07 17.37
CA PRO A 64 7.90 -12.47 17.15
C PRO A 64 7.09 -13.06 18.31
N LEU A 65 6.17 -13.99 18.01
CA LEU A 65 5.25 -14.55 19.00
C LEU A 65 5.95 -15.23 20.19
N ASP A 66 7.05 -15.92 19.93
CA ASP A 66 7.90 -16.58 20.93
C ASP A 66 8.58 -15.58 21.87
N ARG A 67 8.78 -14.34 21.45
CA ARG A 67 9.39 -13.26 22.22
C ARG A 67 8.42 -12.32 22.92
N GLN A 68 7.12 -12.41 22.66
CA GLN A 68 6.10 -11.55 23.29
C GLN A 68 5.92 -11.80 24.79
N LYS A 69 6.55 -12.87 25.34
CA LYS A 69 6.59 -13.16 26.78
C LYS A 69 7.92 -12.81 27.43
N ASP A 70 8.90 -12.31 26.67
CA ASP A 70 10.19 -11.88 27.18
C ASP A 70 9.99 -10.63 28.07
N PRO A 71 10.37 -10.67 29.37
CA PRO A 71 10.12 -9.56 30.30
C PRO A 71 10.76 -8.24 29.89
N GLU A 72 11.89 -8.26 29.20
CA GLU A 72 12.55 -7.03 28.74
C GLU A 72 11.76 -6.38 27.60
N ILE A 73 11.31 -7.17 26.65
CA ILE A 73 10.51 -6.70 25.52
C ILE A 73 9.15 -6.19 26.03
N VAL A 74 8.48 -6.97 26.89
CA VAL A 74 7.21 -6.53 27.52
C VAL A 74 7.38 -5.20 28.22
N ARG A 75 8.48 -5.05 29.01
CA ARG A 75 8.77 -3.82 29.74
C ARG A 75 9.02 -2.64 28.81
N GLN A 76 9.78 -2.84 27.74
CA GLN A 76 10.05 -1.79 26.76
C GLN A 76 8.75 -1.33 26.06
N VAL A 77 8.00 -2.25 25.46
CA VAL A 77 6.77 -1.94 24.72
C VAL A 77 5.73 -1.31 25.64
N LEU A 78 5.60 -1.82 26.88
CA LEU A 78 4.65 -1.23 27.84
C LEU A 78 5.04 0.19 28.26
N ARG A 79 6.34 0.49 28.44
CA ARG A 79 6.80 1.84 28.71
C ARG A 79 6.47 2.82 27.59
N GLU A 80 6.70 2.42 26.34
CA GLU A 80 6.38 3.22 25.16
C GLU A 80 4.88 3.48 25.06
N LEU A 81 4.06 2.45 25.30
CA LEU A 81 2.60 2.58 25.30
C LEU A 81 2.10 3.51 26.40
N VAL A 82 2.64 3.40 27.63
CA VAL A 82 2.33 4.28 28.75
C VAL A 82 2.72 5.73 28.44
N ALA A 83 3.92 5.95 27.90
CA ALA A 83 4.38 7.29 27.52
C ALA A 83 3.47 7.93 26.45
N ARG A 84 3.08 7.15 25.42
CA ARG A 84 2.15 7.62 24.40
C ARG A 84 0.76 7.98 24.98
N LYS A 85 0.23 7.17 25.89
CA LYS A 85 -1.05 7.47 26.57
C LYS A 85 -0.95 8.75 27.40
N TYR A 86 0.18 8.97 28.09
CA TYR A 86 0.41 10.20 28.82
C TYR A 86 0.43 11.42 27.89
N LEU A 87 1.18 11.37 26.81
CA LEU A 87 1.23 12.45 25.82
C LEU A 87 -0.14 12.71 25.18
N LEU A 88 -0.90 11.67 24.89
CA LEU A 88 -2.28 11.82 24.41
C LEU A 88 -3.15 12.57 25.42
N GLN A 89 -3.01 12.26 26.71
CA GLN A 89 -3.73 12.96 27.77
C GLN A 89 -3.39 14.47 27.80
N GLN A 90 -2.09 14.81 27.65
CA GLN A 90 -1.66 16.22 27.57
C GLN A 90 -2.21 16.91 26.30
N ALA A 91 -2.18 16.24 25.17
CA ALA A 91 -2.71 16.76 23.91
C ALA A 91 -4.22 17.05 24.00
N LEU A 92 -5.00 16.14 24.59
CA LEU A 92 -6.43 16.35 24.83
C LEU A 92 -6.71 17.48 25.83
N ALA A 93 -5.92 17.60 26.90
CA ALA A 93 -6.01 18.70 27.84
C ALA A 93 -5.72 20.05 27.17
N ALA A 94 -4.76 20.08 26.25
CA ALA A 94 -4.44 21.24 25.42
C ALA A 94 -5.44 21.47 24.27
N LYS A 95 -6.43 20.60 24.08
CA LYS A 95 -7.46 20.65 23.01
C LYS A 95 -6.88 20.58 21.59
N LEU A 96 -5.71 19.96 21.42
CA LEU A 96 -5.09 19.78 20.10
C LEU A 96 -5.99 18.97 19.15
N ASP A 97 -6.81 18.07 19.69
CA ASP A 97 -7.83 17.30 18.95
C ASP A 97 -8.89 18.17 18.26
N ARG A 98 -8.95 19.47 18.57
CA ARG A 98 -9.89 20.45 18.00
C ARG A 98 -9.26 21.42 17.03
N GLU A 99 -7.96 21.38 16.87
CA GLU A 99 -7.25 22.22 15.90
C GLU A 99 -7.56 21.76 14.46
N PRO A 100 -7.88 22.69 13.54
CA PRO A 100 -8.27 22.33 12.17
C PRO A 100 -7.25 21.44 11.43
N SER A 101 -5.95 21.70 11.60
CA SER A 101 -4.89 20.90 11.01
C SER A 101 -4.88 19.48 11.58
N VAL A 102 -4.97 19.33 12.89
CA VAL A 102 -4.99 18.03 13.57
C VAL A 102 -6.24 17.24 13.21
N LEU A 103 -7.40 17.88 13.09
CA LEU A 103 -8.63 17.23 12.64
C LEU A 103 -8.49 16.66 11.23
N LEU A 104 -7.87 17.41 10.29
CA LEU A 104 -7.62 16.91 8.93
C LEU A 104 -6.64 15.73 8.93
N ASP A 105 -5.59 15.77 9.76
CA ASP A 105 -4.63 14.68 9.89
C ASP A 105 -5.27 13.42 10.52
N LEU A 106 -6.14 13.60 11.51
CA LEU A 106 -6.91 12.49 12.11
C LEU A 106 -7.86 11.86 11.08
N LEU A 107 -8.57 12.69 10.30
CA LEU A 107 -9.46 12.22 9.25
C LEU A 107 -8.68 11.38 8.22
N ARG A 108 -7.58 11.93 7.68
CA ARG A 108 -6.72 11.22 6.74
C ARG A 108 -6.18 9.91 7.30
N SER A 109 -5.74 9.90 8.57
CA SER A 109 -5.23 8.70 9.22
C SER A 109 -6.32 7.62 9.35
N ARG A 110 -7.55 8.02 9.69
CA ARG A 110 -8.70 7.13 9.73
C ARG A 110 -9.02 6.54 8.37
N GLU A 111 -9.06 7.36 7.32
CA GLU A 111 -9.27 6.93 5.93
C GLU A 111 -8.22 5.89 5.52
N GLN A 112 -6.94 6.17 5.78
CA GLN A 112 -5.85 5.27 5.46
C GLN A 112 -5.94 3.91 6.18
N VAL A 113 -6.34 3.91 7.46
CA VAL A 113 -6.54 2.66 8.24
C VAL A 113 -7.69 1.85 7.63
N LEU A 114 -8.81 2.48 7.27
CA LEU A 114 -9.97 1.80 6.68
C LEU A 114 -9.67 1.29 5.27
N GLU A 115 -8.99 2.08 4.44
CA GLU A 115 -8.52 1.68 3.12
C GLU A 115 -7.63 0.43 3.21
N ASN A 116 -6.61 0.46 4.04
CA ASN A 116 -5.71 -0.68 4.23
C ASN A 116 -6.44 -1.92 4.74
N ALA A 117 -7.37 -1.75 5.69
CA ALA A 117 -8.17 -2.86 6.22
C ALA A 117 -9.06 -3.48 5.14
N PHE A 118 -9.68 -2.66 4.30
CA PHE A 118 -10.51 -3.11 3.18
C PHE A 118 -9.69 -3.88 2.15
N LEU A 119 -8.56 -3.31 1.68
CA LEU A 119 -7.67 -3.94 0.72
C LEU A 119 -7.12 -5.27 1.24
N MET A 120 -6.65 -5.30 2.49
CA MET A 120 -6.15 -6.53 3.10
C MET A 120 -7.24 -7.62 3.20
N ARG A 121 -8.47 -7.24 3.52
CA ARG A 121 -9.59 -8.17 3.57
C ARG A 121 -9.95 -8.72 2.18
N ALA A 122 -9.98 -7.87 1.16
CA ALA A 122 -10.22 -8.26 -0.23
C ALA A 122 -9.17 -9.25 -0.73
N VAL A 123 -7.88 -8.97 -0.49
CA VAL A 123 -6.77 -9.84 -0.88
C VAL A 123 -6.79 -11.16 -0.10
N THR A 124 -7.07 -11.13 1.21
CA THR A 124 -7.11 -12.34 2.04
C THR A 124 -8.28 -13.26 1.66
N SER A 125 -9.44 -12.70 1.30
CA SER A 125 -10.58 -13.49 0.85
C SER A 125 -10.35 -14.22 -0.48
N LYS A 126 -9.37 -13.77 -1.27
CA LYS A 126 -8.93 -14.35 -2.54
C LYS A 126 -7.58 -15.06 -2.43
N ALA A 127 -7.18 -15.44 -1.21
CA ALA A 127 -5.89 -16.09 -1.00
C ALA A 127 -5.77 -17.38 -1.83
N ALA A 128 -4.66 -17.48 -2.56
CA ALA A 128 -4.38 -18.61 -3.45
C ALA A 128 -4.23 -19.93 -2.66
N GLY A 129 -4.94 -20.95 -3.09
CA GLY A 129 -4.78 -22.30 -2.60
C GLY A 129 -3.47 -22.96 -3.06
N LYS A 130 -3.19 -24.18 -2.56
CA LYS A 130 -1.97 -24.89 -2.97
C LYS A 130 -1.91 -25.09 -4.48
N ALA A 131 -3.01 -25.49 -5.10
CA ALA A 131 -3.06 -25.74 -6.55
C ALA A 131 -2.76 -24.48 -7.36
N ASP A 132 -3.26 -23.32 -6.92
CA ASP A 132 -3.01 -22.04 -7.59
C ASP A 132 -1.53 -21.65 -7.49
N VAL A 133 -0.92 -21.89 -6.34
CA VAL A 133 0.51 -21.64 -6.09
C VAL A 133 1.36 -22.56 -6.97
N ASP A 134 1.06 -23.84 -7.03
CA ASP A 134 1.77 -24.82 -7.86
C ASP A 134 1.66 -24.45 -9.35
N TYR A 135 0.46 -24.07 -9.80
CA TYR A 135 0.23 -23.58 -11.17
C TYR A 135 1.03 -22.29 -11.48
N TYR A 136 1.03 -21.34 -10.55
CA TYR A 136 1.77 -20.09 -10.71
C TYR A 136 3.27 -20.34 -10.86
N ILE A 137 3.85 -21.25 -10.08
CA ILE A 137 5.28 -21.64 -10.15
C ILE A 137 5.61 -22.22 -11.53
N VAL A 138 4.81 -23.17 -12.00
CA VAL A 138 5.02 -23.83 -13.29
C VAL A 138 4.84 -22.85 -14.46
N SER A 139 3.88 -21.93 -14.36
CA SER A 139 3.59 -20.93 -15.40
C SER A 139 4.61 -19.79 -15.45
N ASN A 140 5.47 -19.63 -14.45
CA ASN A 140 6.47 -18.56 -14.36
C ASN A 140 7.90 -19.11 -14.15
N PRO A 141 8.42 -19.92 -15.09
CA PRO A 141 9.70 -20.60 -14.89
C PRO A 141 10.88 -19.64 -14.68
N SER A 142 10.87 -18.46 -15.28
CA SER A 142 11.91 -17.43 -15.10
C SER A 142 11.97 -16.87 -13.69
N LYS A 143 10.88 -16.97 -12.92
CA LYS A 143 10.84 -16.57 -11.51
C LYS A 143 11.28 -17.70 -10.57
N PHE A 144 11.24 -18.97 -11.01
CA PHE A 144 11.45 -20.14 -10.16
C PHE A 144 12.50 -21.10 -10.75
N ALA A 145 12.10 -22.14 -11.48
CA ALA A 145 12.99 -23.21 -11.96
C ALA A 145 14.11 -22.72 -12.90
N LYS A 146 13.85 -21.67 -13.67
CA LYS A 146 14.83 -21.03 -14.58
C LYS A 146 15.23 -19.64 -14.08
N ARG A 147 15.17 -19.41 -12.79
CA ARG A 147 15.56 -18.13 -12.19
C ARG A 147 17.04 -17.85 -12.43
N LYS A 148 17.33 -16.63 -12.91
CA LYS A 148 18.68 -16.15 -13.21
C LYS A 148 18.98 -14.87 -12.45
N LEU A 149 20.24 -14.70 -12.11
CA LEU A 149 20.82 -13.44 -11.65
C LEU A 149 21.73 -12.92 -12.78
N PHE A 150 21.39 -11.73 -13.30
CA PHE A 150 22.18 -11.07 -14.34
C PHE A 150 23.08 -10.03 -13.69
N SER A 151 24.39 -10.17 -13.85
CA SER A 151 25.35 -9.13 -13.54
C SER A 151 25.30 -8.08 -14.62
N VAL A 152 24.96 -6.85 -14.29
CA VAL A 152 24.78 -5.77 -15.27
C VAL A 152 25.63 -4.57 -14.94
N GLU A 153 26.02 -3.86 -15.98
CA GLU A 153 26.55 -2.51 -15.93
C GLU A 153 25.54 -1.59 -16.63
N GLN A 154 25.31 -0.39 -16.09
CA GLN A 154 24.28 0.50 -16.60
C GLN A 154 24.69 1.96 -16.53
N VAL A 155 24.18 2.75 -17.49
CA VAL A 155 24.25 4.21 -17.50
C VAL A 155 22.82 4.77 -17.50
N GLY A 156 22.44 5.43 -16.42
CA GLY A 156 21.12 6.03 -16.23
C GLY A 156 21.13 7.54 -16.41
N PHE A 157 20.11 8.10 -17.05
CA PHE A 157 19.94 9.52 -17.27
C PHE A 157 18.45 9.92 -17.22
N PRO A 158 18.10 11.17 -16.84
CA PRO A 158 16.72 11.63 -16.84
C PRO A 158 16.19 11.82 -18.27
N LEU A 159 14.94 11.40 -18.52
CA LEU A 159 14.26 11.60 -19.80
C LEU A 159 13.68 13.03 -19.86
N GLY A 160 14.43 13.91 -20.50
CA GLY A 160 14.03 15.29 -20.81
C GLY A 160 13.58 15.46 -22.26
N PRO A 161 13.37 16.69 -22.71
CA PRO A 161 12.95 16.99 -24.10
C PRO A 161 13.90 16.47 -25.18
N THR A 162 15.19 16.35 -24.87
CA THR A 162 16.24 15.84 -25.76
C THR A 162 16.47 14.33 -25.67
N ALA A 163 15.70 13.63 -24.80
CA ALA A 163 15.93 12.21 -24.53
C ALA A 163 15.85 11.32 -25.79
N GLN A 164 14.89 11.62 -26.68
CA GLN A 164 14.73 10.82 -27.89
C GLN A 164 15.93 10.93 -28.83
N SER A 165 16.49 12.12 -29.02
CA SER A 165 17.70 12.29 -29.85
C SER A 165 18.92 11.56 -29.29
N VAL A 166 19.04 11.50 -27.94
CA VAL A 166 20.11 10.75 -27.29
C VAL A 166 19.91 9.24 -27.48
N ILE A 167 18.68 8.75 -27.33
CA ILE A 167 18.35 7.33 -27.54
C ILE A 167 18.68 6.95 -28.99
N ASP A 168 18.24 7.74 -29.96
CA ASP A 168 18.45 7.48 -31.39
C ASP A 168 19.93 7.54 -31.78
N ALA A 169 20.69 8.47 -31.20
CA ALA A 169 22.12 8.57 -31.44
C ALA A 169 22.93 7.39 -30.87
N ASN A 170 22.41 6.73 -29.82
CA ASN A 170 23.09 5.62 -29.13
C ASN A 170 22.48 4.25 -29.44
N LYS A 171 21.55 4.13 -30.38
CA LYS A 171 20.90 2.85 -30.70
C LYS A 171 21.89 1.76 -31.20
N ASP A 172 22.99 2.17 -31.83
CA ASP A 172 24.03 1.30 -32.38
C ASP A 172 25.33 1.34 -31.56
N ALA A 173 25.33 1.95 -30.38
CA ALA A 173 26.49 2.05 -29.50
C ALA A 173 26.99 0.63 -29.10
N LYS A 174 28.29 0.43 -29.13
CA LYS A 174 28.94 -0.84 -28.84
C LYS A 174 29.42 -0.93 -27.38
N SER A 175 29.51 0.19 -26.71
CA SER A 175 29.98 0.26 -25.33
C SER A 175 29.22 1.30 -24.51
N LEU A 176 29.19 1.12 -23.20
CA LEU A 176 28.67 2.12 -22.27
C LEU A 176 29.60 3.36 -22.17
N ASP A 177 30.88 3.20 -22.56
CA ASP A 177 31.86 4.32 -22.58
C ASP A 177 31.52 5.32 -23.67
N GLU A 178 31.09 4.86 -24.85
CA GLU A 178 30.62 5.75 -25.94
C GLU A 178 29.39 6.55 -25.49
N ILE A 179 28.44 5.92 -24.77
CA ILE A 179 27.23 6.54 -24.26
C ILE A 179 27.57 7.57 -23.18
N ASP A 180 28.45 7.22 -22.27
CA ASP A 180 28.91 8.09 -21.18
C ASP A 180 29.57 9.38 -21.73
N GLN A 181 30.47 9.21 -22.71
CA GLN A 181 31.11 10.34 -23.40
C GLN A 181 30.11 11.20 -24.15
N GLN A 182 29.14 10.60 -24.84
CA GLN A 182 28.13 11.34 -25.56
C GLN A 182 27.20 12.12 -24.63
N LEU A 183 26.72 11.51 -23.55
CA LEU A 183 25.89 12.20 -22.54
C LEU A 183 26.65 13.37 -21.91
N THR A 184 27.95 13.17 -21.63
CA THR A 184 28.84 14.26 -21.16
C THR A 184 28.95 15.39 -22.17
N SER A 185 29.16 15.07 -23.46
CA SER A 185 29.34 16.07 -24.51
C SER A 185 28.12 16.95 -24.74
N VAL A 186 26.92 16.41 -24.50
CA VAL A 186 25.64 17.15 -24.60
C VAL A 186 25.14 17.74 -23.29
N GLY A 187 25.93 17.58 -22.21
CA GLY A 187 25.63 18.15 -20.89
C GLY A 187 24.47 17.51 -20.18
N ILE A 188 24.11 16.27 -20.48
CA ILE A 188 23.03 15.54 -19.81
C ILE A 188 23.57 14.89 -18.53
N PRO A 189 23.00 15.18 -17.35
CA PRO A 189 23.36 14.51 -16.10
C PRO A 189 23.11 13.01 -16.22
N HIS A 190 24.08 12.19 -15.89
CA HIS A 190 23.98 10.74 -15.94
C HIS A 190 24.83 10.10 -14.86
N GLY A 191 24.57 8.82 -14.59
CA GLY A 191 25.35 8.06 -13.63
C GLY A 191 25.58 6.64 -14.11
N ARG A 192 26.81 6.15 -13.91
CA ARG A 192 27.22 4.77 -14.22
C ARG A 192 27.26 3.95 -12.95
N GLN A 193 26.71 2.74 -12.99
CA GLN A 193 26.72 1.82 -11.87
C GLN A 193 26.68 0.37 -12.33
N THR A 194 27.15 -0.52 -11.46
CA THR A 194 27.02 -1.96 -11.61
C THR A 194 25.96 -2.49 -10.67
N GLY A 195 25.32 -3.58 -11.03
CA GLY A 195 24.27 -4.19 -10.19
C GLY A 195 23.96 -5.62 -10.59
N THR A 196 23.02 -6.18 -9.87
CA THR A 196 22.46 -7.51 -10.18
C THR A 196 20.96 -7.38 -10.40
N LEU A 197 20.47 -7.88 -11.53
CA LEU A 197 19.05 -8.02 -11.81
C LEU A 197 18.64 -9.48 -11.55
N ASN A 198 17.59 -9.65 -10.75
CA ASN A 198 17.01 -10.96 -10.50
C ASN A 198 15.83 -11.17 -11.46
N SER A 199 15.84 -12.23 -12.25
CA SER A 199 14.77 -12.51 -13.21
C SER A 199 13.38 -12.64 -12.58
N ALA A 200 13.31 -12.97 -11.28
CA ALA A 200 12.04 -13.02 -10.55
C ALA A 200 11.36 -11.65 -10.40
N ASP A 201 12.14 -10.56 -10.44
CA ASP A 201 11.67 -9.18 -10.24
C ASP A 201 11.39 -8.46 -11.57
N LEU A 202 11.75 -9.10 -12.70
CA LEU A 202 11.57 -8.54 -14.03
C LEU A 202 10.17 -8.83 -14.57
N SER A 203 9.64 -7.89 -15.40
CA SER A 203 8.51 -8.22 -16.26
C SER A 203 8.93 -9.26 -17.30
N GLN A 204 7.97 -10.04 -17.82
CA GLN A 204 8.27 -11.06 -18.84
C GLN A 204 8.90 -10.44 -20.10
N ASP A 205 8.44 -9.26 -20.51
CA ASP A 205 8.98 -8.55 -21.69
C ASP A 205 10.43 -8.14 -21.48
N LEU A 206 10.75 -7.62 -20.28
CA LEU A 206 12.12 -7.24 -19.94
C LEU A 206 13.03 -8.46 -19.83
N TYR A 207 12.55 -9.53 -19.20
CA TYR A 207 13.28 -10.79 -19.15
C TYR A 207 13.59 -11.32 -20.56
N ASN A 208 12.58 -11.37 -21.44
CA ASN A 208 12.76 -11.81 -22.83
C ASN A 208 13.72 -10.90 -23.60
N THR A 209 13.68 -9.60 -23.35
CA THR A 209 14.61 -8.63 -23.96
C THR A 209 16.06 -8.93 -23.54
N ILE A 210 16.29 -9.19 -22.25
CA ILE A 210 17.62 -9.51 -21.73
C ILE A 210 18.11 -10.86 -22.27
N GLU A 211 17.26 -11.89 -22.26
CA GLU A 211 17.59 -13.23 -22.78
C GLU A 211 17.93 -13.24 -24.27
N ALA A 212 17.29 -12.35 -25.05
CA ALA A 212 17.57 -12.24 -26.48
C ALA A 212 18.91 -11.52 -26.79
N LYS A 213 19.54 -10.89 -25.80
CA LYS A 213 20.81 -10.17 -25.98
C LYS A 213 21.99 -11.11 -25.79
N LYS A 214 23.00 -10.89 -26.61
CA LYS A 214 24.28 -11.57 -26.41
C LYS A 214 25.05 -10.94 -25.28
N ALA A 215 25.97 -11.68 -24.69
CA ALA A 215 26.92 -11.10 -23.75
C ALA A 215 27.60 -9.88 -24.39
N ASP A 216 27.68 -8.82 -23.62
CA ASP A 216 28.26 -7.53 -24.02
C ASP A 216 27.41 -6.65 -24.97
N ASP A 217 26.22 -7.05 -25.40
CA ASP A 217 25.33 -6.18 -26.15
C ASP A 217 24.83 -5.02 -25.26
N VAL A 218 24.85 -3.80 -25.81
CA VAL A 218 24.24 -2.63 -25.18
C VAL A 218 22.81 -2.49 -25.67
N PHE A 219 21.88 -2.21 -24.75
CA PHE A 219 20.47 -1.96 -25.08
C PHE A 219 19.84 -0.95 -24.15
N PHE A 220 18.80 -0.30 -24.63
CA PHE A 220 18.09 0.76 -23.92
C PHE A 220 16.80 0.25 -23.27
N ILE A 221 16.54 0.70 -22.05
CA ILE A 221 15.26 0.49 -21.33
C ILE A 221 14.79 1.81 -20.79
N ARG A 222 13.48 2.07 -20.92
CA ARG A 222 12.82 3.19 -20.27
C ARG A 222 12.32 2.76 -18.89
N ALA A 223 12.83 3.40 -17.84
CA ALA A 223 12.49 3.15 -16.44
C ALA A 223 11.79 4.38 -15.82
N GLY A 224 10.48 4.52 -16.05
CA GLY A 224 9.70 5.67 -15.60
C GLY A 224 10.17 6.97 -16.25
N GLN A 225 10.66 7.90 -15.45
CA GLN A 225 11.21 9.20 -15.88
C GLN A 225 12.68 9.14 -16.29
N ASN A 226 13.31 7.97 -16.24
CA ASN A 226 14.70 7.76 -16.58
C ASN A 226 14.84 6.85 -17.79
N GLY A 227 15.90 7.11 -18.59
CA GLY A 227 16.43 6.19 -19.57
C GLY A 227 17.64 5.47 -18.99
N VAL A 228 17.78 4.19 -19.31
CA VAL A 228 18.90 3.39 -18.84
C VAL A 228 19.44 2.55 -19.99
N PHE A 229 20.72 2.72 -20.30
CA PHE A 229 21.45 1.82 -21.16
C PHE A 229 22.09 0.71 -20.31
N PHE A 230 21.88 -0.52 -20.70
CA PHE A 230 22.37 -1.70 -19.99
C PHE A 230 23.37 -2.50 -20.83
N LYS A 231 24.27 -3.14 -20.12
CA LYS A 231 25.15 -4.17 -20.64
C LYS A 231 25.17 -5.35 -19.69
N VAL A 232 24.83 -6.55 -20.17
CA VAL A 232 24.91 -7.77 -19.37
C VAL A 232 26.35 -8.25 -19.37
N LYS A 233 26.94 -8.40 -18.20
CA LYS A 233 28.34 -8.87 -18.02
C LYS A 233 28.43 -10.37 -17.76
N GLY A 234 27.33 -10.97 -17.30
CA GLY A 234 27.26 -12.39 -17.00
C GLY A 234 25.89 -12.77 -16.41
N GLU A 235 25.64 -14.06 -16.39
CA GLU A 235 24.44 -14.63 -15.78
C GLU A 235 24.77 -15.84 -14.92
N GLU A 236 24.00 -16.03 -13.87
CA GLU A 236 24.06 -17.18 -12.98
C GLU A 236 22.65 -17.75 -12.81
N THR A 237 22.48 -19.05 -13.09
CA THR A 237 21.21 -19.74 -12.85
C THR A 237 21.12 -20.12 -11.37
N ARG A 238 20.10 -19.61 -10.68
CA ARG A 238 19.79 -19.89 -9.27
C ARG A 238 18.33 -20.29 -9.09
N PRO A 239 17.97 -21.54 -9.34
CA PRO A 239 16.62 -22.04 -9.20
C PRO A 239 16.07 -21.80 -7.78
N LEU A 240 14.78 -21.56 -7.70
CA LEU A 240 14.03 -21.49 -6.46
C LEU A 240 13.01 -22.63 -6.47
N GLU A 241 13.10 -23.55 -5.51
CA GLU A 241 12.34 -24.80 -5.50
C GLU A 241 11.71 -25.07 -4.11
N GLY A 242 10.82 -26.05 -4.03
CA GLY A 242 10.21 -26.51 -2.79
C GLY A 242 9.45 -25.43 -2.03
N ASP A 243 9.57 -25.44 -0.71
CA ASP A 243 8.87 -24.51 0.19
C ASP A 243 9.29 -23.05 -0.05
N ALA A 244 10.54 -22.81 -0.45
CA ALA A 244 11.02 -21.47 -0.76
C ALA A 244 10.30 -20.90 -1.99
N ALA A 245 10.13 -21.71 -3.05
CA ALA A 245 9.35 -21.32 -4.22
C ALA A 245 7.87 -21.08 -3.87
N ALA A 246 7.27 -21.96 -3.08
CA ALA A 246 5.89 -21.82 -2.66
C ALA A 246 5.65 -20.56 -1.82
N ASN A 247 6.58 -20.21 -0.93
CA ASN A 247 6.50 -18.99 -0.13
C ASN A 247 6.66 -17.74 -0.99
N ALA A 248 7.65 -17.73 -1.89
CA ALA A 248 7.86 -16.62 -2.81
C ALA A 248 6.66 -16.43 -3.76
N ALA A 249 6.09 -17.51 -4.30
CA ALA A 249 4.91 -17.47 -5.14
C ALA A 249 3.72 -16.84 -4.40
N ARG A 250 3.44 -17.26 -3.16
CA ARG A 250 2.37 -16.67 -2.33
C ARG A 250 2.58 -15.17 -2.11
N GLN A 251 3.81 -14.74 -1.86
CA GLN A 251 4.12 -13.32 -1.68
C GLN A 251 3.89 -12.50 -2.96
N ILE A 252 4.35 -13.03 -4.10
CA ILE A 252 4.17 -12.37 -5.41
C ILE A 252 2.68 -12.29 -5.76
N MET A 253 1.96 -13.41 -5.68
CA MET A 253 0.51 -13.45 -5.96
C MET A 253 -0.28 -12.50 -5.04
N ARG A 254 0.11 -12.39 -3.78
CA ARG A 254 -0.50 -11.43 -2.85
C ARG A 254 -0.22 -9.98 -3.26
N ALA A 255 1.00 -9.66 -3.67
CA ALA A 255 1.36 -8.32 -4.13
C ALA A 255 0.64 -7.97 -5.45
N GLU A 256 0.54 -8.91 -6.37
CA GLU A 256 -0.21 -8.77 -7.63
C GLU A 256 -1.71 -8.55 -7.37
N ALA A 257 -2.30 -9.33 -6.46
CA ALA A 257 -3.70 -9.15 -6.06
C ALA A 257 -3.95 -7.78 -5.42
N LEU A 258 -3.04 -7.32 -4.55
CA LEU A 258 -3.13 -5.99 -3.93
C LEU A 258 -3.07 -4.89 -5.00
N LYS A 259 -2.14 -5.00 -5.95
CA LYS A 259 -2.01 -4.06 -7.06
C LYS A 259 -3.27 -4.04 -7.94
N ALA A 260 -3.84 -5.21 -8.21
CA ALA A 260 -5.08 -5.33 -9.00
C ALA A 260 -6.27 -4.71 -8.28
N GLU A 261 -6.47 -4.97 -6.97
CA GLU A 261 -7.55 -4.38 -6.17
C GLU A 261 -7.42 -2.85 -6.09
N THR A 262 -6.19 -2.35 -5.86
CA THR A 262 -5.92 -0.90 -5.84
C THR A 262 -6.21 -0.26 -7.20
N GLY A 263 -5.79 -0.91 -8.30
CA GLY A 263 -6.06 -0.43 -9.66
C GLY A 263 -7.56 -0.41 -9.98
N LEU A 264 -8.29 -1.46 -9.58
CA LEU A 264 -9.74 -1.54 -9.76
C LEU A 264 -10.46 -0.44 -8.95
N ALA A 265 -10.05 -0.22 -7.70
CA ALA A 265 -10.60 0.84 -6.86
C ALA A 265 -10.36 2.23 -7.47
N ALA A 266 -9.13 2.51 -7.94
CA ALA A 266 -8.81 3.76 -8.61
C ALA A 266 -9.63 3.98 -9.88
N TYR A 267 -9.79 2.93 -10.70
CA TYR A 267 -10.63 2.97 -11.90
C TYR A 267 -12.11 3.24 -11.56
N SER A 268 -12.68 2.49 -10.61
CA SER A 268 -14.07 2.69 -10.18
C SER A 268 -14.29 4.10 -9.63
N ALA A 269 -13.36 4.58 -8.81
CA ALA A 269 -13.41 5.94 -8.28
C ALA A 269 -13.36 7.00 -9.38
N SER A 270 -12.58 6.79 -10.44
CA SER A 270 -12.52 7.72 -11.58
C SER A 270 -13.83 7.83 -12.36
N LEU A 271 -14.63 6.76 -12.38
CA LEU A 271 -15.95 6.77 -13.03
C LEU A 271 -17.03 7.51 -12.20
N GLU A 272 -16.88 7.52 -10.88
CA GLU A 272 -17.85 8.12 -9.96
C GLU A 272 -17.48 9.56 -9.56
N ALA A 273 -16.19 9.91 -9.67
CA ALA A 273 -15.68 11.20 -9.22
C ALA A 273 -16.23 12.37 -10.06
N LYS A 274 -16.70 13.40 -9.35
CA LYS A 274 -17.09 14.67 -9.97
C LYS A 274 -16.16 15.75 -9.46
N TYR A 275 -15.45 16.38 -10.37
CA TYR A 275 -14.53 17.46 -10.06
C TYR A 275 -15.21 18.80 -10.25
N GLU A 276 -14.96 19.77 -9.35
CA GLU A 276 -15.63 21.05 -9.33
C GLU A 276 -14.63 22.21 -9.48
N GLY A 277 -15.14 23.36 -9.96
CA GLY A 277 -14.37 24.59 -10.09
C GLY A 277 -13.17 24.43 -11.04
N ASP A 278 -12.04 25.02 -10.66
CA ASP A 278 -10.81 24.98 -11.46
C ASP A 278 -10.17 23.59 -11.53
N TYR A 279 -10.45 22.73 -10.55
CA TYR A 279 -9.95 21.36 -10.55
C TYR A 279 -10.59 20.49 -11.66
N ALA A 280 -11.84 20.77 -12.04
CA ALA A 280 -12.47 20.12 -13.18
C ALA A 280 -11.70 20.35 -14.48
N LYS A 281 -11.19 21.57 -14.71
CA LYS A 281 -10.38 21.91 -15.89
C LYS A 281 -9.04 21.17 -15.90
N ILE A 282 -8.38 21.08 -14.73
CA ILE A 282 -7.11 20.36 -14.57
C ILE A 282 -7.28 18.88 -14.91
N MET A 283 -8.35 18.23 -14.40
CA MET A 283 -8.59 16.81 -14.63
C MET A 283 -8.95 16.52 -16.09
N GLN A 284 -9.75 17.37 -16.75
CA GLN A 284 -10.07 17.25 -18.17
C GLN A 284 -8.85 17.39 -19.08
N SER A 285 -7.91 18.29 -18.75
CA SER A 285 -6.68 18.47 -19.52
C SER A 285 -5.74 17.26 -19.43
N ALA A 286 -5.74 16.55 -18.31
CA ALA A 286 -4.95 15.33 -18.13
C ALA A 286 -5.48 14.15 -18.96
N GLU A 287 -6.79 14.01 -19.12
CA GLU A 287 -7.41 12.94 -19.93
C GLU A 287 -7.15 13.15 -21.43
N GLY A 288 -7.15 14.38 -21.91
CA GLY A 288 -6.81 14.71 -23.31
C GLY A 288 -5.36 14.40 -23.70
N SER A 289 -4.41 14.46 -22.74
CA SER A 289 -3.00 14.16 -22.98
C SER A 289 -2.69 12.66 -23.08
N THR A 290 -3.51 11.79 -22.47
CA THR A 290 -3.35 10.34 -22.55
C THR A 290 -3.99 9.72 -23.78
N ALA A 291 -5.00 10.37 -24.38
CA ALA A 291 -5.66 9.89 -25.58
C ALA A 291 -4.84 10.10 -26.87
N THR A 292 -3.83 10.98 -26.86
CA THR A 292 -3.02 11.32 -28.05
C THR A 292 -1.75 10.46 -28.20
N LYS A 293 -1.52 9.48 -27.32
CA LYS A 293 -0.36 8.56 -27.35
C LYS A 293 -0.79 7.10 -27.59
N LYS A 294 -1.62 6.87 -28.59
CA LYS A 294 -1.82 5.53 -29.17
C LYS A 294 -1.17 5.45 -30.55
#